data_dcc36d4751557bff1dc0e5fa261ee49c
#
_entry.id   dcc36d4751557bff1dc0e5fa261ee49c
#
_cell.length_a   1.000
_cell.length_b   1.000
_cell.length_c   1.000
_cell.angle_alpha   90.00
_cell.angle_beta   90.00
_cell.angle_gamma   90.00
#
_symmetry.space_group_name_H-M   'P 1'
#
loop_
_entity.id
_entity.type
_entity.pdbx_description
1 polymer ?
#
loop_
_entity_poly.entity_id
_entity_poly.type
_entity_poly.pdbx_seq_one_letter_code
_entity_poly.pdbx_strand_id
1 'polypeptide(L)'
;LLLTSTADVLRLVTSSAADIQVHASWVDNAAGTITPARQNTIISTATTTTVVPSPGASTQRNVKGLYVTNNSTGTSCTVAVTHFDGTNTVELMQFVL
;
A
#
# COMPACT_ATOMS: atom_id res chain seq x y z
N LEU A 1 -9.16 6.63 -0.01
CA LEU A 1 -9.11 5.41 0.79
C LEU A 1 -8.74 5.76 2.23
N LEU A 2 -9.55 5.32 3.19
CA LEU A 2 -9.35 5.65 4.60
C LEU A 2 -8.83 4.44 5.37
N LEU A 3 -7.81 4.67 6.19
CA LEU A 3 -7.34 3.77 7.23
C LEU A 3 -7.68 4.42 8.57
N THR A 4 -8.53 3.79 9.36
CA THR A 4 -9.14 4.42 10.55
C THR A 4 -8.77 3.74 11.86
N SER A 5 -8.02 2.64 11.83
CA SER A 5 -7.61 1.93 13.04
C SER A 5 -6.13 1.58 13.00
N THR A 6 -5.58 1.27 14.17
CA THR A 6 -4.17 0.85 14.29
C THR A 6 -3.90 -0.52 13.66
N ALA A 7 -4.94 -1.24 13.22
CA ALA A 7 -4.80 -2.51 12.53
C ALA A 7 -4.89 -2.39 11.00
N ASP A 8 -5.37 -1.25 10.48
CA ASP A 8 -5.53 -1.05 9.04
C ASP A 8 -4.19 -0.87 8.35
N VAL A 9 -3.94 -1.67 7.30
CA VAL A 9 -2.76 -1.53 6.45
C VAL A 9 -3.15 -1.72 4.99
N LEU A 10 -2.41 -1.08 4.11
CA LEU A 10 -2.48 -1.33 2.67
C LEU A 10 -1.27 -2.15 2.26
N ARG A 11 -1.51 -3.27 1.60
CA ARG A 11 -0.47 -4.21 1.17
C ARG A 11 -0.51 -4.43 -0.32
N LEU A 12 0.64 -4.81 -0.85
CA LEU A 12 0.78 -5.21 -2.24
C LEU A 12 1.22 -6.68 -2.27
N VAL A 13 0.51 -7.49 -3.05
CA VAL A 13 0.87 -8.90 -3.27
C VAL A 13 1.47 -9.00 -4.68
N THR A 14 2.69 -9.52 -4.76
CA THR A 14 3.40 -9.69 -6.03
C THR A 14 3.56 -11.18 -6.34
N SER A 15 3.37 -11.57 -7.60
CA SER A 15 3.36 -12.97 -8.03
C SER A 15 4.72 -13.45 -8.54
N SER A 16 5.66 -12.58 -8.81
CA SER A 16 6.96 -12.94 -9.37
C SER A 16 8.06 -12.01 -8.89
N ALA A 17 9.32 -12.42 -9.12
CA ALA A 17 10.50 -11.65 -8.76
C ALA A 17 10.80 -10.57 -9.80
N ALA A 18 9.92 -9.61 -9.94
CA ALA A 18 10.11 -8.42 -10.77
C ALA A 18 10.50 -7.24 -9.90
N ASP A 19 11.07 -6.20 -10.50
CA ASP A 19 11.40 -4.96 -9.81
C ASP A 19 10.14 -4.08 -9.77
N ILE A 20 9.34 -4.24 -8.72
CA ILE A 20 8.13 -3.47 -8.51
C ILE A 20 8.44 -2.29 -7.60
N GLN A 21 8.18 -1.10 -8.10
CA GLN A 21 8.41 0.15 -7.37
C GLN A 21 7.07 0.78 -7.02
N VAL A 22 6.91 1.15 -5.76
CA VAL A 22 5.66 1.69 -5.23
C VAL A 22 5.91 3.02 -4.56
N HIS A 23 5.07 4.00 -4.88
CA HIS A 23 5.02 5.28 -4.19
C HIS A 23 3.61 5.46 -3.64
N ALA A 24 3.48 5.62 -2.34
CA ALA A 24 2.21 5.92 -1.67
C ALA A 24 2.30 7.27 -0.97
N SER A 25 1.24 8.03 -1.03
CA SER A 25 1.11 9.29 -0.32
C SER A 25 -0.21 9.36 0.42
N TRP A 26 -0.21 10.00 1.57
CA TRP A 26 -1.39 10.11 2.42
C TRP A 26 -1.36 11.37 3.26
N VAL A 27 -2.51 11.66 3.85
CA VAL A 27 -2.68 12.76 4.80
C VAL A 27 -3.32 12.18 6.06
N ASP A 28 -2.69 12.43 7.20
CA ASP A 28 -3.22 12.05 8.50
C ASP A 28 -4.02 13.18 9.11
N ASN A 29 -5.13 12.83 9.75
CA ASN A 29 -5.91 13.74 10.58
C ASN A 29 -5.94 13.15 12.00
N ALA A 30 -5.26 13.82 12.92
CA ALA A 30 -5.23 13.46 14.33
C ALA A 30 -5.81 14.63 15.13
N ALA A 31 -7.05 14.50 15.59
CA ALA A 31 -7.76 15.53 16.38
C ALA A 31 -7.73 16.93 15.69
N GLY A 32 -7.91 16.95 14.37
CA GLY A 32 -7.91 18.18 13.59
C GLY A 32 -6.55 18.64 13.09
N THR A 33 -5.46 17.99 13.52
CA THR A 33 -4.12 18.29 13.01
C THR A 33 -3.89 17.47 11.74
N ILE A 34 -3.55 18.16 10.64
CA ILE A 34 -3.34 17.56 9.32
C ILE A 34 -1.84 17.41 9.08
N THR A 35 -1.39 16.20 8.80
CA THR A 35 0.02 15.91 8.54
C THR A 35 0.15 15.09 7.25
N PRO A 36 0.77 15.62 6.19
CA PRO A 36 1.03 14.85 4.97
C PRO A 36 2.26 13.97 5.15
N ALA A 37 2.26 12.82 4.46
CA ALA A 37 3.39 11.90 4.45
C ALA A 37 3.40 11.05 3.18
N ARG A 38 4.50 10.34 2.96
CA ARG A 38 4.67 9.43 1.83
C ARG A 38 5.61 8.29 2.18
N GLN A 39 5.54 7.20 1.40
CA GLN A 39 6.46 6.08 1.50
C GLN A 39 6.77 5.53 0.12
N ASN A 40 8.05 5.27 -0.13
CA ASN A 40 8.52 4.54 -1.31
C ASN A 40 8.90 3.13 -0.90
N THR A 41 8.49 2.15 -1.70
CA THR A 41 8.77 0.74 -1.43
C THR A 41 9.25 0.08 -2.71
N ILE A 42 10.31 -0.74 -2.60
CA ILE A 42 10.82 -1.56 -3.71
C ILE A 42 10.61 -3.01 -3.32
N ILE A 43 9.94 -3.78 -4.20
CA ILE A 43 9.61 -5.18 -3.98
C ILE A 43 10.26 -5.97 -5.12
N SER A 44 11.13 -6.92 -4.78
CA SER A 44 11.88 -7.69 -5.76
C SER A 44 11.63 -9.20 -5.66
N THR A 45 10.65 -9.63 -4.88
CA THR A 45 10.30 -11.04 -4.69
C THR A 45 8.79 -11.23 -4.78
N ALA A 46 8.36 -12.49 -4.99
CA ALA A 46 6.95 -12.86 -4.89
C ALA A 46 6.56 -12.92 -3.42
N THR A 47 5.88 -11.88 -2.91
CA THR A 47 5.58 -11.74 -1.49
C THR A 47 4.42 -10.77 -1.26
N THR A 48 4.03 -10.64 0.00
CA THR A 48 3.08 -9.62 0.45
C THR A 48 3.85 -8.56 1.25
N THR A 49 3.73 -7.31 0.84
CA THR A 49 4.51 -6.20 1.42
C THR A 49 3.58 -5.07 1.84
N THR A 50 3.77 -4.54 3.04
CA THR A 50 3.05 -3.36 3.49
C THR A 50 3.58 -2.12 2.77
N VAL A 51 2.70 -1.42 2.07
CA VAL A 51 3.05 -0.21 1.30
C VAL A 51 2.50 1.05 1.95
N VAL A 52 1.45 0.94 2.76
CA VAL A 52 0.97 2.02 3.64
C VAL A 52 0.83 1.43 5.03
N PRO A 53 1.67 1.84 5.99
CA PRO A 53 1.58 1.34 7.36
C PRO A 53 0.34 1.85 8.07
N SER A 54 0.03 1.23 9.21
CA SER A 54 -1.12 1.59 10.02
C SER A 54 -1.01 3.02 10.56
N PRO A 55 -2.11 3.76 10.62
CA PRO A 55 -2.13 5.04 11.31
C PRO A 55 -1.94 4.85 12.82
N GLY A 56 -1.55 5.90 13.50
CA GLY A 56 -1.50 5.92 14.96
C GLY A 56 -2.89 5.88 15.60
N ALA A 57 -2.93 5.72 16.93
CA ALA A 57 -4.18 5.73 17.67
C ALA A 57 -4.89 7.09 17.49
N SER A 58 -6.21 7.05 17.39
CA SER A 58 -7.06 8.24 17.19
C SER A 58 -6.67 9.07 15.98
N THR A 59 -6.12 8.41 14.96
CA THR A 59 -5.67 9.04 13.71
C THR A 59 -6.37 8.40 12.54
N GLN A 60 -6.84 9.22 11.61
CA GLN A 60 -7.38 8.77 10.33
C GLN A 60 -6.36 9.06 9.25
N ARG A 61 -5.96 8.04 8.50
CA ARG A 61 -5.04 8.16 7.38
C ARG A 61 -5.81 8.06 6.08
N ASN A 62 -5.80 9.14 5.32
CA ASN A 62 -6.43 9.17 4.01
C ASN A 62 -5.37 8.99 2.94
N VAL A 63 -5.37 7.83 2.28
CA VAL A 63 -4.45 7.52 1.20
C VAL A 63 -4.88 8.30 -0.04
N LYS A 64 -4.04 9.21 -0.50
CA LYS A 64 -4.34 10.11 -1.61
C LYS A 64 -3.83 9.58 -2.95
N GLY A 65 -2.72 8.88 -2.95
CA GLY A 65 -2.13 8.37 -4.18
C GLY A 65 -1.39 7.07 -3.96
N LEU A 66 -1.47 6.20 -4.95
CA LEU A 66 -0.73 4.94 -5.01
C LEU A 66 -0.26 4.74 -6.44
N TYR A 67 1.05 4.73 -6.63
CA TYR A 67 1.67 4.54 -7.94
C TYR A 67 2.49 3.26 -7.90
N VAL A 68 2.24 2.37 -8.85
CA VAL A 68 2.92 1.08 -8.94
C VAL A 68 3.49 0.92 -10.33
N THR A 69 4.78 0.62 -10.41
CA THR A 69 5.49 0.46 -11.68
C THR A 69 6.29 -0.83 -11.65
N ASN A 70 6.27 -1.58 -12.76
CA ASN A 70 7.21 -2.68 -12.99
C ASN A 70 8.40 -2.13 -13.79
N ASN A 71 9.54 -2.03 -13.13
CA ASN A 71 10.77 -1.49 -13.73
C ASN A 71 11.67 -2.61 -14.29
N SER A 72 11.18 -3.83 -14.38
CA SER A 72 11.92 -4.95 -14.97
C SER A 72 11.79 -4.96 -16.48
N THR A 73 12.82 -5.49 -17.15
CA THR A 73 12.79 -5.75 -18.59
C THR A 73 12.48 -7.23 -18.80
N GLY A 74 11.35 -7.54 -19.46
CA GLY A 74 11.01 -8.91 -19.84
C GLY A 74 10.41 -9.78 -18.73
N THR A 75 10.15 -9.24 -17.55
CA THR A 75 9.51 -9.98 -16.46
C THR A 75 8.19 -9.33 -16.09
N SER A 76 7.09 -10.02 -16.33
CA SER A 76 5.77 -9.56 -15.91
C SER A 76 5.47 -9.97 -14.48
N CYS A 77 4.59 -9.25 -13.82
CA CYS A 77 4.18 -9.52 -12.45
C CYS A 77 2.70 -9.19 -12.29
N THR A 78 1.95 -10.12 -11.72
CA THR A 78 0.59 -9.84 -11.27
C THR A 78 0.68 -9.17 -9.90
N VAL A 79 0.03 -8.02 -9.79
CA VAL A 79 0.06 -7.18 -8.59
C VAL A 79 -1.37 -7.05 -8.08
N ALA A 80 -1.58 -7.34 -6.81
CA ALA A 80 -2.86 -7.14 -6.13
C ALA A 80 -2.68 -6.13 -5.00
N VAL A 81 -3.54 -5.12 -4.98
CA VAL A 81 -3.60 -4.16 -3.88
C VAL A 81 -4.66 -4.63 -2.90
N THR A 82 -4.27 -4.85 -1.65
CA THR A 82 -5.15 -5.38 -0.61
C THR A 82 -5.21 -4.46 0.59
N HIS A 83 -6.35 -4.46 1.26
CA HIS A 83 -6.57 -3.79 2.54
C HIS A 83 -6.79 -4.86 3.62
N PHE A 84 -5.98 -4.80 4.67
CA PHE A 84 -6.13 -5.65 5.85
C PHE A 84 -6.58 -4.79 7.03
N ASP A 85 -7.64 -5.19 7.70
CA ASP A 85 -8.25 -4.42 8.80
C ASP A 85 -7.99 -5.02 10.19
N GLY A 86 -7.09 -5.98 10.28
CA GLY A 86 -6.81 -6.72 11.51
C GLY A 86 -7.54 -8.06 11.57
N THR A 87 -8.56 -8.28 10.76
CA THR A 87 -9.35 -9.52 10.71
C THR A 87 -9.47 -10.02 9.27
N ASN A 88 -9.89 -9.17 8.34
CA ASN A 88 -10.15 -9.54 6.95
C ASN A 88 -9.15 -8.84 6.02
N THR A 89 -8.74 -9.57 4.98
CA THR A 89 -8.01 -9.01 3.86
C THR A 89 -8.96 -8.89 2.67
N VAL A 90 -9.10 -7.68 2.13
CA VAL A 90 -9.94 -7.40 0.97
C VAL A 90 -9.06 -7.00 -0.20
N GLU A 91 -9.23 -7.65 -1.34
CA GLU A 91 -8.54 -7.25 -2.57
C GLU A 91 -9.28 -6.06 -3.18
N LEU A 92 -8.56 -4.95 -3.36
CA LEU A 92 -9.14 -3.72 -3.91
C LEU A 92 -9.03 -3.68 -5.43
N MET A 93 -7.91 -4.15 -5.97
CA MET A 93 -7.68 -4.24 -7.41
C MET A 93 -6.57 -5.23 -7.70
N GLN A 94 -6.59 -5.80 -8.92
CA GLN A 94 -5.56 -6.71 -9.40
C GLN A 94 -5.26 -6.40 -10.87
N PHE A 95 -3.98 -6.37 -11.21
CA PHE A 95 -3.57 -6.08 -12.59
C PHE A 95 -2.22 -6.73 -12.88
N VAL A 96 -1.92 -6.89 -14.17
CA VAL A 96 -0.64 -7.44 -14.63
C VAL A 96 0.22 -6.28 -15.16
N LEU A 97 1.42 -6.21 -14.64
CA LEU A 97 2.40 -5.21 -15.07
C LEU A 97 3.56 -5.81 -15.84
#